data_735b8fe033f4fc5116b8b8e29109d874
#
_entry.id   735b8fe033f4fc5116b8b8e29109d874
#
_cell.length_a   1.000
_cell.length_b   1.000
_cell.length_c   1.000
_cell.angle_alpha   90.00
_cell.angle_beta   90.00
_cell.angle_gamma   90.00
#
_symmetry.space_group_name_H-M   'P 1'
#
loop_
_entity.id
_entity.type
_entity.pdbx_description
1 polymer ?
#
loop_
_entity_poly.entity_id
_entity_poly.type
_entity_poly.pdbx_seq_one_letter_code
_entity_poly.pdbx_strand_id
1 'polypeptide(L)'
;VRTFGESEFWFALIKVLAVIAFIMLGLAMIFGIMNGHVSGFNNWFLEDTTTGQSAPFVGGALGILAVFMVAGFSFQGTELVAVAAGEAKDPNKSIPKAINAIFWRILLFYIFAIFIIGTLLPFTDPNLLKNSETDIAQSPFTILFDRAGVAFAASVMNAVIFTAIFSAGNSGLYSSTAETYI
;
A
#
# COMPACT_ATOMS: atom_id res chain seq x y z
N VAL A 1 4.38 -22.00 -16.66
CA VAL A 1 5.29 -21.60 -15.56
C VAL A 1 6.21 -20.45 -15.98
N ARG A 2 7.00 -20.55 -17.06
CA ARG A 2 7.96 -19.50 -17.46
C ARG A 2 7.29 -18.18 -17.82
N THR A 3 6.25 -18.19 -18.62
CA THR A 3 5.48 -17.00 -19.02
C THR A 3 4.80 -16.33 -17.83
N PHE A 4 4.33 -17.13 -16.86
CA PHE A 4 3.76 -16.64 -15.61
C PHE A 4 4.81 -15.85 -14.80
N GLY A 5 6.00 -16.43 -14.62
CA GLY A 5 7.08 -15.75 -13.88
C GLY A 5 7.55 -14.45 -14.55
N GLU A 6 7.60 -14.41 -15.88
CA GLU A 6 7.97 -13.22 -16.62
C GLU A 6 6.91 -12.09 -16.48
N SER A 7 5.62 -12.42 -16.58
CA SER A 7 4.54 -11.46 -16.40
C SER A 7 4.51 -10.90 -14.97
N GLU A 8 4.66 -11.76 -13.97
CA GLU A 8 4.66 -11.37 -12.55
C GLU A 8 5.85 -10.47 -12.20
N PHE A 9 7.01 -10.71 -12.82
CA PHE A 9 8.18 -9.83 -12.68
C PHE A 9 7.87 -8.40 -13.14
N TRP A 10 7.24 -8.22 -14.29
CA TRP A 10 6.89 -6.89 -14.80
C TRP A 10 5.82 -6.21 -13.94
N PHE A 11 4.80 -6.95 -13.49
CA PHE A 11 3.81 -6.42 -12.56
C PHE A 11 4.42 -6.01 -11.23
N ALA A 12 5.34 -6.80 -10.70
CA ALA A 12 6.06 -6.47 -9.47
C ALA A 12 6.94 -5.22 -9.65
N LEU A 13 7.64 -5.11 -10.76
CA LEU A 13 8.48 -3.95 -11.06
C LEU A 13 7.66 -2.66 -11.14
N ILE A 14 6.53 -2.67 -11.85
CA ILE A 14 5.63 -1.51 -11.97
C ILE A 14 5.15 -1.08 -10.58
N LYS A 15 4.72 -2.02 -9.73
CA LYS A 15 4.28 -1.74 -8.35
C LYS A 15 5.38 -1.08 -7.51
N VAL A 16 6.58 -1.63 -7.56
CA VAL A 16 7.73 -1.10 -6.82
C VAL A 16 8.08 0.30 -7.27
N LEU A 17 8.17 0.54 -8.56
CA LEU A 17 8.47 1.86 -9.12
C LEU A 17 7.39 2.89 -8.75
N ALA A 18 6.12 2.50 -8.80
CA ALA A 18 5.01 3.38 -8.43
C ALA A 18 5.06 3.78 -6.95
N VAL A 19 5.38 2.84 -6.04
CA VAL A 19 5.49 3.16 -4.61
C VAL A 19 6.73 4.02 -4.33
N ILE A 20 7.85 3.78 -5.01
CA ILE A 20 9.02 4.65 -4.91
C ILE A 20 8.69 6.07 -5.38
N ALA A 21 8.03 6.20 -6.53
CA ALA A 21 7.58 7.50 -7.05
C ALA A 21 6.64 8.20 -6.07
N PHE A 22 5.70 7.46 -5.45
CA PHE A 22 4.82 7.97 -4.42
C PHE A 22 5.58 8.47 -3.19
N ILE A 23 6.55 7.72 -2.70
CA ILE A 23 7.38 8.12 -1.55
C ILE A 23 8.17 9.38 -1.87
N MET A 24 8.79 9.46 -3.03
CA MET A 24 9.54 10.64 -3.46
C MET A 24 8.64 11.88 -3.58
N LEU A 25 7.47 11.72 -4.20
CA LEU A 25 6.49 12.79 -4.32
C LEU A 25 5.98 13.24 -2.95
N GLY A 26 5.62 12.29 -2.08
CA GLY A 26 5.14 12.58 -0.74
C GLY A 26 6.17 13.32 0.10
N LEU A 27 7.42 12.92 0.04
CA LEU A 27 8.50 13.65 0.71
C LEU A 27 8.67 15.06 0.13
N ALA A 28 8.62 15.22 -1.19
CA ALA A 28 8.68 16.55 -1.82
C ALA A 28 7.54 17.46 -1.36
N MET A 29 6.33 16.92 -1.17
CA MET A 29 5.19 17.65 -0.61
C MET A 29 5.39 17.99 0.87
N ILE A 30 5.87 17.05 1.69
CA ILE A 30 6.14 17.27 3.12
C ILE A 30 7.17 18.38 3.32
N PHE A 31 8.24 18.39 2.53
CA PHE A 31 9.27 19.44 2.59
C PHE A 31 8.89 20.74 1.88
N GLY A 32 7.68 20.84 1.32
CA GLY A 32 7.18 22.04 0.68
C GLY A 32 7.82 22.35 -0.68
N ILE A 33 8.52 21.41 -1.29
CA ILE A 33 9.18 21.59 -2.59
C ILE A 33 8.15 21.86 -3.69
N MET A 34 6.99 21.23 -3.63
CA MET A 34 5.94 21.37 -4.64
C MET A 34 4.94 22.49 -4.34
N ASN A 35 4.55 22.66 -3.08
CA ASN A 35 3.45 23.55 -2.68
C ASN A 35 3.92 24.81 -1.96
N GLY A 36 5.22 24.99 -1.77
CA GLY A 36 5.79 26.13 -1.03
C GLY A 36 5.48 26.15 0.48
N HIS A 37 4.71 25.18 0.99
CA HIS A 37 4.37 25.01 2.38
C HIS A 37 4.91 23.70 2.92
N VAL A 38 5.66 23.76 4.01
CA VAL A 38 6.10 22.56 4.74
C VAL A 38 4.87 22.00 5.46
N SER A 39 4.50 20.76 5.14
CA SER A 39 3.45 20.04 5.85
C SER A 39 3.96 19.62 7.22
N GLY A 40 3.46 20.24 8.27
CA GLY A 40 3.74 19.80 9.63
C GLY A 40 2.95 18.51 9.99
N PHE A 41 3.11 18.08 11.24
CA PHE A 41 2.38 16.92 11.79
C PHE A 41 0.94 17.24 12.23
N ASN A 42 0.34 18.32 11.71
CA ASN A 42 -0.98 18.77 12.14
C ASN A 42 -2.07 17.72 11.95
N ASN A 43 -2.00 16.92 10.89
CA ASN A 43 -2.96 15.85 10.63
C ASN A 43 -2.89 14.71 11.66
N TRP A 44 -1.76 14.55 12.36
CA TRP A 44 -1.60 13.56 13.43
C TRP A 44 -2.24 13.96 14.76
N PHE A 45 -2.65 15.22 14.88
CA PHE A 45 -3.28 15.79 16.07
C PHE A 45 -4.63 16.45 15.73
N LEU A 46 -5.18 16.12 14.56
CA LEU A 46 -6.46 16.66 14.11
C LEU A 46 -7.59 16.11 14.98
N GLU A 47 -8.47 17.02 15.41
CA GLU A 47 -9.71 16.68 16.09
C GLU A 47 -10.89 16.95 15.15
N ASP A 48 -11.75 15.96 14.97
CA ASP A 48 -13.00 16.12 14.23
C ASP A 48 -14.07 16.68 15.17
N THR A 49 -14.42 17.93 14.98
CA THR A 49 -15.42 18.63 15.77
C THR A 49 -16.83 18.08 15.62
N THR A 50 -17.10 17.31 14.57
CA THR A 50 -18.43 16.73 14.30
C THR A 50 -18.64 15.41 15.03
N THR A 51 -17.62 14.57 15.10
CA THR A 51 -17.69 13.26 15.75
C THR A 51 -17.01 13.21 17.12
N GLY A 52 -16.24 14.24 17.49
CA GLY A 52 -15.44 14.28 18.72
C GLY A 52 -14.28 13.29 18.71
N GLN A 53 -13.91 12.76 17.56
CA GLN A 53 -12.79 11.83 17.40
C GLN A 53 -11.51 12.57 17.11
N SER A 54 -10.40 12.10 17.66
CA SER A 54 -9.08 12.73 17.47
C SER A 54 -8.05 11.75 16.93
N ALA A 55 -7.22 12.25 16.02
CA ALA A 55 -6.01 11.55 15.60
C ALA A 55 -4.97 11.54 16.76
N PRO A 56 -4.03 10.60 16.82
CA PRO A 56 -3.83 9.53 15.83
C PRO A 56 -4.69 8.28 16.07
N PHE A 57 -5.38 8.16 17.19
CA PHE A 57 -6.09 6.94 17.60
C PHE A 57 -7.62 7.14 17.50
N VAL A 58 -8.09 7.35 16.27
CA VAL A 58 -9.52 7.49 15.97
C VAL A 58 -10.29 6.27 16.46
N GLY A 59 -11.34 6.47 17.27
CA GLY A 59 -12.11 5.39 17.89
C GLY A 59 -11.43 4.72 19.09
N GLY A 60 -10.30 5.25 19.57
CA GLY A 60 -9.59 4.73 20.75
C GLY A 60 -9.15 3.28 20.60
N ALA A 61 -9.18 2.53 21.71
CA ALA A 61 -8.76 1.13 21.73
C ALA A 61 -9.57 0.22 20.80
N LEU A 62 -10.87 0.45 20.64
CA LEU A 62 -11.73 -0.31 19.73
C LEU A 62 -11.38 -0.04 18.27
N GLY A 63 -11.05 1.23 17.93
CA GLY A 63 -10.58 1.60 16.62
C GLY A 63 -9.27 0.89 16.26
N ILE A 64 -8.32 0.83 17.19
CA ILE A 64 -7.05 0.11 17.02
C ILE A 64 -7.32 -1.38 16.76
N LEU A 65 -8.18 -2.03 17.52
CA LEU A 65 -8.50 -3.44 17.33
C LEU A 65 -9.16 -3.72 15.98
N ALA A 66 -10.08 -2.84 15.55
CA ALA A 66 -10.72 -2.96 14.24
C ALA A 66 -9.70 -2.85 13.09
N VAL A 67 -8.78 -1.87 13.18
CA VAL A 67 -7.71 -1.71 12.18
C VAL A 67 -6.75 -2.89 12.20
N PHE A 68 -6.47 -3.49 13.36
CA PHE A 68 -5.60 -4.67 13.47
C PHE A 68 -6.10 -5.85 12.64
N MET A 69 -7.41 -6.08 12.63
CA MET A 69 -8.02 -7.13 11.80
C MET A 69 -7.81 -6.87 10.30
N VAL A 70 -8.04 -5.63 9.86
CA VAL A 70 -7.85 -5.24 8.45
C VAL A 70 -6.36 -5.26 8.07
N ALA A 71 -5.49 -4.75 8.95
CA ALA A 71 -4.06 -4.74 8.74
C ALA A 71 -3.47 -6.16 8.61
N GLY A 72 -4.04 -7.15 9.33
CA GLY A 72 -3.66 -8.56 9.21
C GLY A 72 -3.76 -9.07 7.77
N PHE A 73 -4.82 -8.71 7.05
CA PHE A 73 -4.98 -9.06 5.64
C PHE A 73 -3.94 -8.40 4.72
N SER A 74 -3.40 -7.26 5.10
CA SER A 74 -2.37 -6.56 4.30
C SER A 74 -1.04 -7.32 4.26
N PHE A 75 -0.81 -8.23 5.20
CA PHE A 75 0.38 -9.08 5.23
C PHE A 75 0.18 -10.45 4.56
N GLN A 76 -1.01 -10.71 4.03
CA GLN A 76 -1.30 -11.91 3.25
C GLN A 76 -0.34 -12.02 2.07
N GLY A 77 0.09 -13.25 1.76
CA GLY A 77 1.07 -13.54 0.70
C GLY A 77 2.51 -13.66 1.20
N THR A 78 2.81 -13.32 2.45
CA THR A 78 4.13 -13.58 3.04
C THR A 78 4.37 -15.07 3.24
N GLU A 79 3.33 -15.84 3.46
CA GLU A 79 3.32 -17.32 3.55
C GLU A 79 3.74 -18.00 2.24
N LEU A 80 3.54 -17.35 1.08
CA LEU A 80 3.95 -17.88 -0.23
C LEU A 80 5.44 -18.16 -0.32
N VAL A 81 6.25 -17.49 0.51
CA VAL A 81 7.68 -17.78 0.62
C VAL A 81 7.92 -19.20 1.16
N ALA A 82 7.08 -19.68 2.07
CA ALA A 82 7.19 -21.04 2.60
C ALA A 82 6.83 -22.09 1.52
N VAL A 83 5.81 -21.80 0.69
CA VAL A 83 5.44 -22.64 -0.45
C VAL A 83 6.57 -22.68 -1.48
N ALA A 84 7.07 -21.51 -1.88
CA ALA A 84 8.18 -21.40 -2.84
C ALA A 84 9.49 -21.99 -2.31
N ALA A 85 9.68 -22.08 -1.00
CA ALA A 85 10.84 -22.71 -0.39
C ALA A 85 10.92 -24.21 -0.66
N GLY A 86 9.78 -24.89 -0.75
CA GLY A 86 9.70 -26.32 -1.10
C GLY A 86 10.15 -26.63 -2.53
N GLU A 87 10.01 -25.65 -3.44
CA GLU A 87 10.39 -25.76 -4.85
C GLU A 87 11.80 -25.22 -5.16
N ALA A 88 12.46 -24.60 -4.18
CA ALA A 88 13.75 -23.94 -4.37
C ALA A 88 14.90 -24.95 -4.48
N LYS A 89 15.80 -24.75 -5.46
CA LYS A 89 16.99 -25.58 -5.64
C LYS A 89 17.96 -25.57 -4.46
N ASP A 90 18.05 -24.44 -3.75
CA ASP A 90 18.89 -24.25 -2.56
C ASP A 90 18.11 -23.45 -1.50
N PRO A 91 17.25 -24.10 -0.70
CA PRO A 91 16.42 -23.46 0.30
C PRO A 91 17.24 -22.68 1.34
N ASN A 92 18.38 -23.21 1.74
CA ASN A 92 19.23 -22.60 2.79
C ASN A 92 19.73 -21.19 2.41
N LYS A 93 19.90 -20.92 1.11
CA LYS A 93 20.30 -19.59 0.61
C LYS A 93 19.12 -18.75 0.17
N SER A 94 18.11 -19.36 -0.39
CA SER A 94 16.95 -18.63 -0.98
C SER A 94 16.02 -18.10 0.08
N ILE A 95 15.72 -18.87 1.13
CA ILE A 95 14.78 -18.48 2.19
C ILE A 95 15.27 -17.23 2.96
N PRO A 96 16.51 -17.14 3.49
CA PRO A 96 16.96 -15.96 4.19
C PRO A 96 16.94 -14.69 3.34
N LYS A 97 17.26 -14.81 2.04
CA LYS A 97 17.18 -13.68 1.11
C LYS A 97 15.74 -13.22 0.90
N ALA A 98 14.81 -14.15 0.75
CA ALA A 98 13.40 -13.83 0.59
C ALA A 98 12.81 -13.16 1.83
N ILE A 99 13.10 -13.69 3.03
CA ILE A 99 12.66 -13.08 4.30
C ILE A 99 13.20 -11.66 4.44
N ASN A 100 14.49 -11.45 4.18
CA ASN A 100 15.07 -10.11 4.24
C ASN A 100 14.46 -9.15 3.22
N ALA A 101 14.18 -9.61 2.00
CA ALA A 101 13.50 -8.81 0.99
C ALA A 101 12.07 -8.42 1.41
N ILE A 102 11.34 -9.34 2.05
CA ILE A 102 10.00 -9.07 2.60
C ILE A 102 10.10 -8.04 3.73
N PHE A 103 11.03 -8.18 4.66
CA PHE A 103 11.23 -7.23 5.75
C PHE A 103 11.43 -5.80 5.25
N TRP A 104 12.35 -5.60 4.30
CA TRP A 104 12.60 -4.28 3.73
C TRP A 104 11.40 -3.75 2.93
N ARG A 105 10.66 -4.62 2.24
CA ARG A 105 9.43 -4.25 1.53
C ARG A 105 8.36 -3.73 2.50
N ILE A 106 8.14 -4.44 3.60
CA ILE A 106 7.19 -4.02 4.63
C ILE A 106 7.62 -2.68 5.23
N LEU A 107 8.87 -2.55 5.63
CA LEU A 107 9.38 -1.32 6.23
C LEU A 107 9.21 -0.13 5.30
N LEU A 108 9.66 -0.24 4.06
CA LEU A 108 9.65 0.88 3.11
C LEU A 108 8.24 1.15 2.55
N PHE A 109 7.55 0.11 2.10
CA PHE A 109 6.32 0.33 1.34
C PHE A 109 5.08 0.44 2.22
N TYR A 110 5.04 -0.24 3.36
CA TYR A 110 3.89 -0.12 4.27
C TYR A 110 4.11 1.01 5.28
N ILE A 111 5.14 0.93 6.09
CA ILE A 111 5.34 1.90 7.18
C ILE A 111 5.58 3.30 6.63
N PHE A 112 6.47 3.43 5.64
CA PHE A 112 6.81 4.74 5.08
C PHE A 112 5.66 5.33 4.25
N ALA A 113 4.94 4.52 3.48
CA ALA A 113 3.78 4.99 2.72
C ALA A 113 2.65 5.45 3.65
N ILE A 114 2.34 4.68 4.70
CA ILE A 114 1.32 5.05 5.69
C ILE A 114 1.72 6.34 6.43
N PHE A 115 3.00 6.49 6.78
CA PHE A 115 3.52 7.71 7.39
C PHE A 115 3.30 8.94 6.49
N ILE A 116 3.62 8.84 5.21
CA ILE A 116 3.41 9.92 4.22
C ILE A 116 1.92 10.23 4.09
N ILE A 117 1.07 9.21 3.95
CA ILE A 117 -0.37 9.38 3.84
C ILE A 117 -0.91 10.10 5.09
N GLY A 118 -0.58 9.63 6.28
CA GLY A 118 -1.05 10.23 7.53
C GLY A 118 -0.54 11.66 7.76
N THR A 119 0.63 12.00 7.20
CA THR A 119 1.17 13.37 7.30
C THR A 119 0.47 14.34 6.34
N LEU A 120 0.16 13.90 5.13
CA LEU A 120 -0.37 14.75 4.07
C LEU A 120 -1.90 14.74 3.96
N LEU A 121 -2.55 13.68 4.43
CA LEU A 121 -3.98 13.46 4.26
C LEU A 121 -4.67 13.37 5.62
N PRO A 122 -5.60 14.30 5.94
CA PRO A 122 -6.37 14.22 7.16
C PRO A 122 -7.33 13.03 7.11
N PHE A 123 -7.55 12.36 8.24
CA PHE A 123 -8.50 11.25 8.33
C PHE A 123 -9.95 11.65 8.05
N THR A 124 -10.26 12.95 8.15
CA THR A 124 -11.57 13.53 7.85
C THR A 124 -11.76 13.89 6.37
N ASP A 125 -10.82 13.51 5.50
CA ASP A 125 -10.92 13.84 4.08
C ASP A 125 -12.19 13.25 3.45
N PRO A 126 -13.04 14.09 2.83
CA PRO A 126 -14.31 13.61 2.28
C PRO A 126 -14.15 12.56 1.17
N ASN A 127 -13.01 12.56 0.45
CA ASN A 127 -12.76 11.57 -0.61
C ASN A 127 -12.38 10.19 -0.05
N LEU A 128 -11.86 10.13 1.19
CA LEU A 128 -11.63 8.86 1.90
C LEU A 128 -12.91 8.28 2.49
N LEU A 129 -13.85 9.15 2.90
CA LEU A 129 -15.04 8.78 3.65
C LEU A 129 -16.27 8.52 2.77
N LYS A 130 -16.12 8.60 1.45
CA LYS A 130 -17.20 8.30 0.51
C LYS A 130 -17.56 6.81 0.55
N ASN A 131 -18.71 6.50 1.17
CA ASN A 131 -19.24 5.14 1.31
C ASN A 131 -20.64 4.98 0.66
N SER A 132 -21.06 5.91 -0.21
CA SER A 132 -22.34 5.82 -0.87
C SER A 132 -22.28 4.89 -2.07
N GLU A 133 -23.41 4.27 -2.44
CA GLU A 133 -23.52 3.39 -3.62
C GLU A 133 -23.18 4.11 -4.93
N THR A 134 -23.24 5.44 -4.93
CA THR A 134 -22.95 6.30 -6.09
C THR A 134 -21.54 6.89 -6.10
N ASP A 135 -20.87 6.93 -4.95
CA ASP A 135 -19.57 7.55 -4.79
C ASP A 135 -18.53 6.51 -4.35
N ILE A 136 -17.57 6.24 -5.21
CA ILE A 136 -16.48 5.31 -4.92
C ILE A 136 -15.40 6.03 -4.11
N ALA A 137 -15.05 5.49 -2.95
CA ALA A 137 -13.91 5.96 -2.18
C ALA A 137 -12.63 5.90 -3.03
N GLN A 138 -11.89 6.99 -3.05
CA GLN A 138 -10.65 7.04 -3.80
C GLN A 138 -9.49 6.47 -2.98
N SER A 139 -8.55 5.84 -3.67
CA SER A 139 -7.32 5.39 -3.02
C SER A 139 -6.54 6.60 -2.47
N PRO A 140 -6.01 6.54 -1.24
CA PRO A 140 -5.15 7.59 -0.68
C PRO A 140 -3.98 7.96 -1.59
N PHE A 141 -3.44 6.99 -2.31
CA PHE A 141 -2.39 7.21 -3.30
C PHE A 141 -2.88 8.13 -4.43
N THR A 142 -4.05 7.86 -4.97
CA THR A 142 -4.65 8.66 -6.04
C THR A 142 -4.94 10.08 -5.58
N ILE A 143 -5.51 10.25 -4.37
CA ILE A 143 -5.80 11.57 -3.80
C ILE A 143 -4.52 12.43 -3.66
N LEU A 144 -3.43 11.83 -3.19
CA LEU A 144 -2.18 12.56 -3.01
C LEU A 144 -1.52 12.93 -4.34
N PHE A 145 -1.59 12.08 -5.34
CA PHE A 145 -1.11 12.42 -6.69
C PHE A 145 -1.93 13.54 -7.33
N ASP A 146 -3.24 13.55 -7.13
CA ASP A 146 -4.12 14.62 -7.61
C ASP A 146 -3.78 15.95 -6.91
N ARG A 147 -3.61 15.94 -5.59
CA ARG A 147 -3.21 17.12 -4.81
C ARG A 147 -1.81 17.65 -5.15
N ALA A 148 -0.93 16.79 -5.59
CA ALA A 148 0.39 17.18 -6.07
C ALA A 148 0.33 17.97 -7.38
N GLY A 149 -0.83 18.03 -8.05
CA GLY A 149 -1.02 18.76 -9.30
C GLY A 149 -0.26 18.16 -10.48
N VAL A 150 0.19 16.91 -10.39
CA VAL A 150 0.89 16.22 -11.47
C VAL A 150 -0.13 15.73 -12.47
N ALA A 151 -0.15 16.32 -13.66
CA ALA A 151 -1.10 15.96 -14.71
C ALA A 151 -1.06 14.45 -15.01
N PHE A 152 -2.23 13.83 -15.09
CA PHE A 152 -2.42 12.38 -15.33
C PHE A 152 -1.87 11.44 -14.25
N ALA A 153 -1.20 11.91 -13.20
CA ALA A 153 -0.60 11.04 -12.19
C ALA A 153 -1.64 10.21 -11.45
N ALA A 154 -2.80 10.79 -11.13
CA ALA A 154 -3.92 10.06 -10.53
C ALA A 154 -4.42 8.92 -11.42
N SER A 155 -4.55 9.16 -12.73
CA SER A 155 -4.97 8.13 -13.70
C SER A 155 -3.93 7.02 -13.85
N VAL A 156 -2.65 7.39 -13.90
CA VAL A 156 -1.54 6.42 -13.91
C VAL A 156 -1.55 5.58 -12.65
N MET A 157 -1.77 6.20 -11.47
CA MET A 157 -1.83 5.48 -10.20
C MET A 157 -3.01 4.51 -10.15
N ASN A 158 -4.18 4.89 -10.67
CA ASN A 158 -5.32 3.99 -10.79
C ASN A 158 -5.00 2.78 -11.69
N ALA A 159 -4.31 3.00 -12.81
CA ALA A 159 -3.85 1.92 -13.67
C ALA A 159 -2.85 0.98 -12.94
N VAL A 160 -1.95 1.54 -12.15
CA VAL A 160 -1.02 0.74 -11.32
C VAL A 160 -1.76 -0.08 -10.27
N ILE A 161 -2.76 0.51 -9.59
CA ILE A 161 -3.60 -0.20 -8.63
C ILE A 161 -4.35 -1.35 -9.32
N PHE A 162 -4.90 -1.11 -10.50
CA PHE A 162 -5.56 -2.16 -11.30
C PHE A 162 -4.60 -3.31 -11.63
N THR A 163 -3.38 -3.01 -12.11
CA THR A 163 -2.37 -4.04 -12.37
C THR A 163 -1.95 -4.79 -11.11
N ALA A 164 -1.92 -4.12 -9.96
CA ALA A 164 -1.59 -4.73 -8.68
C ALA A 164 -2.67 -5.74 -8.23
N ILE A 165 -3.95 -5.39 -8.39
CA ILE A 165 -5.08 -6.27 -8.09
C ILE A 165 -5.06 -7.49 -9.02
N PHE A 166 -4.84 -7.27 -10.31
CA PHE A 166 -4.76 -8.34 -11.30
C PHE A 166 -3.61 -9.31 -10.99
N SER A 167 -2.42 -8.79 -10.65
CA SER A 167 -1.27 -9.59 -10.22
C SER A 167 -1.58 -10.41 -8.95
N ALA A 168 -2.24 -9.81 -7.95
CA ALA A 168 -2.61 -10.53 -6.75
C ALA A 168 -3.58 -11.69 -7.04
N GLY A 169 -4.58 -11.48 -7.91
CA GLY A 169 -5.47 -12.54 -8.36
C GLY A 169 -4.74 -13.66 -9.10
N ASN A 170 -3.80 -13.30 -9.97
CA ASN A 170 -3.00 -14.25 -10.72
C ASN A 170 -2.09 -15.11 -9.81
N SER A 171 -1.45 -14.48 -8.80
CA SER A 171 -0.64 -15.19 -7.79
C SER A 171 -1.49 -16.11 -6.91
N GLY A 172 -2.73 -15.69 -6.57
CA GLY A 172 -3.68 -16.52 -5.83
C GLY A 172 -4.09 -17.77 -6.61
N LEU A 173 -4.34 -17.64 -7.91
CA LEU A 173 -4.62 -18.78 -8.79
C LEU A 173 -3.44 -19.75 -8.87
N TYR A 174 -2.22 -19.24 -8.96
CA TYR A 174 -1.02 -20.06 -8.98
C TYR A 174 -0.86 -20.86 -7.68
N SER A 175 -0.98 -20.21 -6.52
CA SER A 175 -0.84 -20.92 -5.24
C SER A 175 -1.92 -21.97 -5.02
N SER A 176 -3.18 -21.69 -5.37
CA SER A 176 -4.27 -22.67 -5.25
C SER A 176 -4.08 -23.89 -6.16
N THR A 177 -3.50 -23.70 -7.34
CA THR A 177 -3.17 -24.82 -8.24
C THR A 177 -1.96 -25.61 -7.77
N ALA A 178 -0.93 -24.95 -7.22
CA ALA A 178 0.26 -25.62 -6.70
C ALA A 178 -0.07 -26.52 -5.49
N GLU A 179 -0.91 -26.06 -4.58
CA GLU A 179 -1.37 -26.83 -3.42
C GLU A 179 -2.20 -28.07 -3.80
N THR A 180 -2.83 -28.07 -4.98
CA THR A 180 -3.62 -29.22 -5.44
C THR A 180 -2.74 -30.39 -5.95
N TYR A 181 -1.48 -30.14 -6.25
CA TYR A 181 -0.53 -31.13 -6.79
C TYR A 181 0.48 -31.64 -5.76
N ILE A 182 0.41 -31.21 -4.51
CA ILE A 182 1.21 -31.70 -3.39
C ILE A 182 0.36 -32.64 -2.53
#